data_82f8466b931c2142216ec24092d9d69b
#
_entry.id   82f8466b931c2142216ec24092d9d69b
#
_cell.length_a   1.000
_cell.length_b   1.000
_cell.length_c   1.000
_cell.angle_alpha   90.00
_cell.angle_beta   90.00
_cell.angle_gamma   90.00
#
_symmetry.space_group_name_H-M   'P 1'
#
loop_
_entity.id
_entity.type
_entity.pdbx_description
1 polymer ?
#
loop_
_entity_poly.entity_id
_entity_poly.type
_entity_poly.pdbx_seq_one_letter_code
_entity_poly.pdbx_strand_id
1 'polypeptide(L)'
;DPSRRARLLGDALALWRGEPLAELAYESFAQAEIARLAELRLALVEERTEAELALGRHAELVSDLEALVLEHPLRERLRGQLMLALYRSGRQADALEAYRAGRTLLVESLGVEPSPLLQQLQRSILRQEAPPPGDGTVPGQEHFDEVATLLLGGMVTIVVGNEAELLAAELARRFGLDANRPELARVSQAIATLNGAGPLYDTLHTLVEAGGAPGPLHRFLAALPARLRARDAAHPLFVVTGYELALERALEDAGEAFDSVCYIATGRDRGSFCHISPEGVATTIERPNTYATELSLEQRTVVLHLQGRVDASPERAWESFAVTEDDFIHYSDVAGRLPVALAARLRRTHLLLLGYTLSDWTLRVVLERLWGEEPLHYRSWSVHAGPPPLEREFWRRRNVDVIDMAPDAYMAELEHGVGGRGG
;
A
#
# COMPACT_ATOMS: atom_id res chain seq x y z
N ASP A 1 -2.51 16.53 7.96
CA ASP A 1 -2.60 17.22 9.25
C ASP A 1 -4.01 17.07 9.83
N PRO A 2 -4.18 16.30 10.93
CA PRO A 2 -5.47 16.05 11.57
C PRO A 2 -6.19 17.35 11.97
N SER A 3 -5.46 18.37 12.43
CA SER A 3 -6.03 19.65 12.83
C SER A 3 -6.68 20.39 11.66
N ARG A 4 -6.03 20.38 10.50
CA ARG A 4 -6.58 20.97 9.28
C ARG A 4 -7.80 20.18 8.79
N ARG A 5 -7.74 18.84 8.87
CA ARG A 5 -8.84 17.95 8.48
C ARG A 5 -10.06 18.18 9.36
N ALA A 6 -9.89 18.17 10.70
CA ALA A 6 -10.98 18.43 11.65
C ALA A 6 -11.66 19.78 11.41
N ARG A 7 -10.88 20.83 11.15
CA ARG A 7 -11.41 22.16 10.84
C ARG A 7 -12.21 22.18 9.54
N LEU A 8 -11.65 21.68 8.43
CA LEU A 8 -12.34 21.65 7.14
C LEU A 8 -13.65 20.84 7.18
N LEU A 9 -13.64 19.71 7.90
CA LEU A 9 -14.85 18.90 8.10
C LEU A 9 -15.86 19.61 9.00
N GLY A 10 -15.39 20.37 10.01
CA GLY A 10 -16.24 21.23 10.83
C GLY A 10 -16.89 22.34 10.01
N ASP A 11 -16.13 23.03 9.15
CA ASP A 11 -16.64 24.05 8.25
C ASP A 11 -17.66 23.47 7.27
N ALA A 12 -17.39 22.30 6.71
CA ALA A 12 -18.33 21.60 5.83
C ALA A 12 -19.63 21.22 6.58
N LEU A 13 -19.54 20.66 7.78
CA LEU A 13 -20.72 20.34 8.60
C LEU A 13 -21.53 21.58 9.01
N ALA A 14 -20.90 22.73 9.19
CA ALA A 14 -21.57 23.99 9.49
C ALA A 14 -22.46 24.52 8.33
N LEU A 15 -22.31 23.99 7.12
CA LEU A 15 -23.20 24.29 6.00
C LEU A 15 -24.60 23.70 6.19
N TRP A 16 -24.76 22.63 7.00
CA TRP A 16 -26.06 22.08 7.36
C TRP A 16 -26.75 22.99 8.40
N ARG A 17 -27.86 23.59 8.01
CA ARG A 17 -28.67 24.48 8.87
C ARG A 17 -29.89 23.79 9.46
N GLY A 18 -29.96 22.47 9.41
CA GLY A 18 -31.07 21.63 9.86
C GLY A 18 -31.17 20.33 9.06
N GLU A 19 -32.32 19.69 9.11
CA GLU A 19 -32.58 18.49 8.33
C GLU A 19 -32.58 18.78 6.82
N PRO A 20 -31.94 17.92 5.99
CA PRO A 20 -31.92 18.12 4.55
C PRO A 20 -33.30 18.20 3.96
N LEU A 21 -33.59 19.25 3.18
CA LEU A 21 -34.87 19.44 2.47
C LEU A 21 -36.09 19.28 3.37
N ALA A 22 -36.03 19.79 4.61
CA ALA A 22 -37.08 19.62 5.62
C ALA A 22 -38.49 20.00 5.13
N GLU A 23 -38.61 21.03 4.26
CA GLU A 23 -39.88 21.46 3.66
C GLU A 23 -40.47 20.44 2.68
N LEU A 24 -39.60 19.53 2.14
CA LEU A 24 -39.97 18.49 1.19
C LEU A 24 -39.98 17.08 1.81
N ALA A 25 -39.92 16.99 3.15
CA ALA A 25 -39.77 15.73 3.86
C ALA A 25 -40.89 14.71 3.60
N TYR A 26 -42.05 15.16 3.15
CA TYR A 26 -43.20 14.29 2.83
C TYR A 26 -43.35 14.01 1.33
N GLU A 27 -42.52 14.60 0.49
CA GLU A 27 -42.57 14.45 -0.96
C GLU A 27 -41.77 13.21 -1.39
N SER A 28 -42.44 12.28 -2.09
CA SER A 28 -41.84 11.00 -2.49
C SER A 28 -40.58 11.16 -3.39
N PHE A 29 -40.61 12.18 -4.26
CA PHE A 29 -39.46 12.46 -5.15
C PHE A 29 -38.22 12.97 -4.41
N ALA A 30 -38.37 13.56 -3.22
CA ALA A 30 -37.26 14.11 -2.43
C ALA A 30 -36.61 13.06 -1.52
N GLN A 31 -37.29 11.93 -1.23
CA GLN A 31 -36.84 10.95 -0.26
C GLN A 31 -35.42 10.39 -0.56
N ALA A 32 -35.15 10.08 -1.82
CA ALA A 32 -33.82 9.56 -2.21
C ALA A 32 -32.70 10.58 -1.96
N GLU A 33 -32.95 11.86 -2.24
CA GLU A 33 -31.98 12.92 -2.03
C GLU A 33 -31.82 13.27 -0.54
N ILE A 34 -32.90 13.26 0.23
CA ILE A 34 -32.85 13.40 1.69
C ILE A 34 -31.99 12.31 2.31
N ALA A 35 -32.23 11.05 1.94
CA ALA A 35 -31.42 9.91 2.43
C ALA A 35 -29.95 10.03 2.03
N ARG A 36 -29.67 10.46 0.80
CA ARG A 36 -28.29 10.67 0.33
C ARG A 36 -27.57 11.78 1.10
N LEU A 37 -28.24 12.89 1.35
CA LEU A 37 -27.65 14.00 2.11
C LEU A 37 -27.47 13.66 3.59
N ALA A 38 -28.41 12.92 4.20
CA ALA A 38 -28.28 12.44 5.57
C ALA A 38 -27.07 11.49 5.71
N GLU A 39 -26.90 10.55 4.78
CA GLU A 39 -25.74 9.64 4.77
C GLU A 39 -24.44 10.39 4.55
N LEU A 40 -24.40 11.39 3.66
CA LEU A 40 -23.22 12.24 3.47
C LEU A 40 -22.86 13.01 4.75
N ARG A 41 -23.85 13.57 5.45
CA ARG A 41 -23.63 14.26 6.74
C ARG A 41 -23.05 13.30 7.76
N LEU A 42 -23.60 12.10 7.88
CA LEU A 42 -23.13 11.09 8.83
C LEU A 42 -21.68 10.67 8.52
N ALA A 43 -21.35 10.46 7.25
CA ALA A 43 -19.98 10.16 6.83
C ALA A 43 -19.01 11.29 7.20
N LEU A 44 -19.38 12.56 7.02
CA LEU A 44 -18.55 13.71 7.43
C LEU A 44 -18.37 13.80 8.96
N VAL A 45 -19.41 13.44 9.74
CA VAL A 45 -19.32 13.36 11.21
C VAL A 45 -18.33 12.27 11.62
N GLU A 46 -18.39 11.07 11.05
CA GLU A 46 -17.46 9.98 11.29
C GLU A 46 -16.02 10.39 10.98
N GLU A 47 -15.78 11.03 9.84
CA GLU A 47 -14.46 11.52 9.43
C GLU A 47 -13.91 12.62 10.35
N ARG A 48 -14.77 13.55 10.79
CA ARG A 48 -14.38 14.58 11.76
C ARG A 48 -14.03 13.95 13.11
N THR A 49 -14.86 13.05 13.61
CA THR A 49 -14.63 12.32 14.86
C THR A 49 -13.29 11.61 14.86
N GLU A 50 -12.93 10.98 13.74
CA GLU A 50 -11.65 10.31 13.58
C GLU A 50 -10.47 11.29 13.65
N ALA A 51 -10.58 12.44 12.98
CA ALA A 51 -9.56 13.48 13.04
C ALA A 51 -9.41 14.06 14.49
N GLU A 52 -10.52 14.23 15.22
CA GLU A 52 -10.51 14.69 16.61
C GLU A 52 -9.91 13.62 17.56
N LEU A 53 -10.20 12.32 17.34
CA LEU A 53 -9.58 11.21 18.07
C LEU A 53 -8.06 11.17 17.84
N ALA A 54 -7.60 11.44 16.61
CA ALA A 54 -6.18 11.52 16.28
C ALA A 54 -5.48 12.73 16.96
N LEU A 55 -6.24 13.78 17.30
CA LEU A 55 -5.76 14.93 18.07
C LEU A 55 -5.75 14.68 19.59
N GLY A 56 -6.17 13.51 20.05
CA GLY A 56 -6.19 13.17 21.47
C GLY A 56 -7.42 13.67 22.24
N ARG A 57 -8.45 14.20 21.57
CA ARG A 57 -9.66 14.76 22.21
C ARG A 57 -10.67 13.69 22.64
N HIS A 58 -10.17 12.58 23.18
CA HIS A 58 -10.98 11.39 23.44
C HIS A 58 -12.14 11.65 24.40
N ALA A 59 -11.87 12.30 25.53
CA ALA A 59 -12.87 12.53 26.56
C ALA A 59 -13.99 13.48 26.11
N GLU A 60 -13.67 14.45 25.27
CA GLU A 60 -14.62 15.44 24.75
C GLU A 60 -15.64 14.81 23.78
N LEU A 61 -15.26 13.76 23.09
CA LEU A 61 -16.07 13.11 22.07
C LEU A 61 -17.04 12.05 22.61
N VAL A 62 -16.85 11.58 23.86
CA VAL A 62 -17.63 10.45 24.39
C VAL A 62 -19.12 10.74 24.36
N SER A 63 -19.57 11.90 24.87
CA SER A 63 -20.99 12.21 24.95
C SER A 63 -21.66 12.36 23.58
N ASP A 64 -20.95 12.95 22.62
CA ASP A 64 -21.46 13.11 21.25
C ASP A 64 -21.53 11.75 20.54
N LEU A 65 -20.54 10.89 20.75
CA LEU A 65 -20.54 9.54 20.21
C LEU A 65 -21.59 8.63 20.85
N GLU A 66 -21.85 8.77 22.14
CA GLU A 66 -22.95 8.06 22.81
C GLU A 66 -24.30 8.42 22.18
N ALA A 67 -24.53 9.72 21.93
CA ALA A 67 -25.75 10.19 21.27
C ALA A 67 -25.86 9.65 19.82
N LEU A 68 -24.79 9.72 19.04
CA LEU A 68 -24.75 9.23 17.66
C LEU A 68 -24.95 7.71 17.56
N VAL A 69 -24.41 6.94 18.50
CA VAL A 69 -24.61 5.48 18.57
C VAL A 69 -26.07 5.12 18.93
N LEU A 70 -26.75 5.94 19.72
CA LEU A 70 -28.16 5.78 20.00
C LEU A 70 -29.04 6.09 18.78
N GLU A 71 -28.69 7.13 18.03
CA GLU A 71 -29.41 7.53 16.82
C GLU A 71 -29.17 6.54 15.64
N HIS A 72 -27.93 6.00 15.55
CA HIS A 72 -27.51 5.09 14.49
C HIS A 72 -26.98 3.76 15.04
N PRO A 73 -27.83 2.94 15.68
CA PRO A 73 -27.41 1.81 16.51
C PRO A 73 -26.74 0.66 15.74
N LEU A 74 -26.99 0.54 14.43
CA LEU A 74 -26.37 -0.47 13.56
C LEU A 74 -25.08 0.03 12.88
N ARG A 75 -24.67 1.29 13.12
CA ARG A 75 -23.47 1.88 12.52
C ARG A 75 -22.23 1.46 13.31
N GLU A 76 -21.59 0.38 12.89
CA GLU A 76 -20.43 -0.19 13.60
C GLU A 76 -19.24 0.77 13.69
N ARG A 77 -19.03 1.66 12.70
CA ARG A 77 -17.94 2.63 12.71
C ARG A 77 -18.07 3.62 13.89
N LEU A 78 -19.24 4.19 14.10
CA LEU A 78 -19.51 5.06 15.26
C LEU A 78 -19.28 4.33 16.58
N ARG A 79 -19.70 3.07 16.66
CA ARG A 79 -19.49 2.24 17.85
C ARG A 79 -18.02 1.97 18.10
N GLY A 80 -17.22 1.70 17.07
CA GLY A 80 -15.76 1.55 17.16
C GLY A 80 -15.10 2.85 17.66
N GLN A 81 -15.50 4.00 17.13
CA GLN A 81 -15.02 5.30 17.59
C GLN A 81 -15.37 5.57 19.06
N LEU A 82 -16.59 5.23 19.49
CA LEU A 82 -16.99 5.31 20.91
C LEU A 82 -16.14 4.41 21.79
N MET A 83 -15.95 3.15 21.42
CA MET A 83 -15.12 2.21 22.16
C MET A 83 -13.68 2.73 22.31
N LEU A 84 -13.12 3.30 21.23
CA LEU A 84 -11.78 3.87 21.25
C LEU A 84 -11.69 5.11 22.14
N ALA A 85 -12.67 6.02 22.06
CA ALA A 85 -12.75 7.21 22.89
C ALA A 85 -12.82 6.85 24.39
N LEU A 86 -13.70 5.91 24.75
CA LEU A 86 -13.85 5.40 26.10
C LEU A 86 -12.56 4.77 26.62
N TYR A 87 -11.97 3.87 25.83
CA TYR A 87 -10.74 3.17 26.24
C TYR A 87 -9.57 4.13 26.46
N ARG A 88 -9.34 5.06 25.54
CA ARG A 88 -8.27 6.08 25.68
C ARG A 88 -8.54 7.10 26.78
N SER A 89 -9.78 7.24 27.22
CA SER A 89 -10.17 8.02 28.40
C SER A 89 -10.08 7.22 29.71
N GLY A 90 -9.52 6.00 29.69
CA GLY A 90 -9.39 5.13 30.86
C GLY A 90 -10.68 4.38 31.25
N ARG A 91 -11.75 4.47 30.46
CA ARG A 91 -13.06 3.85 30.68
C ARG A 91 -13.17 2.48 29.98
N GLN A 92 -12.22 1.56 30.28
CA GLN A 92 -12.14 0.25 29.63
C GLN A 92 -13.42 -0.58 29.78
N ALA A 93 -14.03 -0.58 30.96
CA ALA A 93 -15.26 -1.35 31.21
C ALA A 93 -16.41 -0.87 30.31
N ASP A 94 -16.55 0.45 30.16
CA ASP A 94 -17.60 1.06 29.34
C ASP A 94 -17.37 0.79 27.84
N ALA A 95 -16.11 0.78 27.39
CA ALA A 95 -15.75 0.42 26.01
C ALA A 95 -16.16 -1.03 25.68
N LEU A 96 -15.93 -1.97 26.59
CA LEU A 96 -16.34 -3.37 26.43
C LEU A 96 -17.87 -3.55 26.52
N GLU A 97 -18.55 -2.74 27.30
CA GLU A 97 -20.02 -2.73 27.36
C GLU A 97 -20.63 -2.19 26.06
N ALA A 98 -20.05 -1.13 25.49
CA ALA A 98 -20.46 -0.62 24.18
C ALA A 98 -20.33 -1.69 23.08
N TYR A 99 -19.28 -2.54 23.14
CA TYR A 99 -19.15 -3.68 22.23
C TYR A 99 -20.26 -4.71 22.43
N ARG A 100 -20.52 -5.13 23.68
CA ARG A 100 -21.54 -6.15 23.99
C ARG A 100 -22.93 -5.70 23.54
N ALA A 101 -23.30 -4.46 23.83
CA ALA A 101 -24.56 -3.87 23.41
C ALA A 101 -24.70 -3.89 21.87
N GLY A 102 -23.61 -3.53 21.16
CA GLY A 102 -23.61 -3.59 19.69
C GLY A 102 -23.74 -4.98 19.12
N ARG A 103 -22.99 -5.93 19.70
CA ARG A 103 -23.07 -7.35 19.27
C ARG A 103 -24.47 -7.90 19.46
N THR A 104 -25.07 -7.69 20.62
CA THR A 104 -26.43 -8.14 20.91
C THR A 104 -27.41 -7.60 19.88
N LEU A 105 -27.33 -6.31 19.59
CA LEU A 105 -28.22 -5.67 18.63
C LEU A 105 -28.03 -6.24 17.20
N LEU A 106 -26.78 -6.42 16.73
CA LEU A 106 -26.49 -6.95 15.38
C LEU A 106 -26.99 -8.39 15.24
N VAL A 107 -26.78 -9.23 16.26
CA VAL A 107 -27.22 -10.61 16.25
C VAL A 107 -28.76 -10.71 16.32
N GLU A 108 -29.40 -9.92 17.19
CA GLU A 108 -30.86 -9.97 17.33
C GLU A 108 -31.62 -9.34 16.15
N SER A 109 -31.08 -8.25 15.55
CA SER A 109 -31.76 -7.53 14.49
C SER A 109 -31.45 -8.05 13.11
N LEU A 110 -30.20 -8.53 12.85
CA LEU A 110 -29.72 -8.89 11.52
C LEU A 110 -29.21 -10.35 11.44
N GLY A 111 -29.04 -11.04 12.57
CA GLY A 111 -28.48 -12.39 12.60
C GLY A 111 -26.99 -12.46 12.27
N VAL A 112 -26.26 -11.33 12.36
CA VAL A 112 -24.85 -11.26 12.00
C VAL A 112 -23.97 -10.90 13.20
N GLU A 113 -22.75 -11.44 13.24
CA GLU A 113 -21.74 -11.04 14.22
C GLU A 113 -21.13 -9.69 13.84
N PRO A 114 -20.58 -8.92 14.82
CA PRO A 114 -19.87 -7.69 14.54
C PRO A 114 -18.75 -7.88 13.52
N SER A 115 -18.43 -6.82 12.79
CA SER A 115 -17.34 -6.80 11.80
C SER A 115 -16.01 -7.24 12.42
N PRO A 116 -15.10 -7.82 11.63
CA PRO A 116 -13.76 -8.21 12.10
C PRO A 116 -13.00 -7.08 12.79
N LEU A 117 -13.18 -5.84 12.32
CA LEU A 117 -12.55 -4.66 12.88
C LEU A 117 -13.04 -4.38 14.32
N LEU A 118 -14.36 -4.44 14.55
CA LEU A 118 -14.93 -4.21 15.87
C LEU A 118 -14.53 -5.33 16.85
N GLN A 119 -14.47 -6.58 16.37
CA GLN A 119 -13.97 -7.71 17.14
C GLN A 119 -12.49 -7.59 17.47
N GLN A 120 -11.66 -7.07 16.55
CA GLN A 120 -10.24 -6.84 16.79
C GLN A 120 -10.04 -5.74 17.85
N LEU A 121 -10.78 -4.65 17.75
CA LEU A 121 -10.73 -3.57 18.75
C LEU A 121 -11.11 -4.10 20.14
N GLN A 122 -12.17 -4.92 20.26
CA GLN A 122 -12.52 -5.56 21.53
C GLN A 122 -11.37 -6.42 22.07
N ARG A 123 -10.71 -7.23 21.21
CA ARG A 123 -9.58 -8.07 21.62
C ARG A 123 -8.39 -7.25 22.13
N SER A 124 -8.06 -6.16 21.43
CA SER A 124 -6.98 -5.24 21.84
C SER A 124 -7.29 -4.60 23.19
N ILE A 125 -8.53 -4.16 23.42
CA ILE A 125 -8.98 -3.59 24.71
C ILE A 125 -8.90 -4.64 25.82
N LEU A 126 -9.29 -5.89 25.56
CA LEU A 126 -9.21 -6.98 26.55
C LEU A 126 -7.77 -7.33 26.94
N ARG A 127 -6.85 -7.28 25.99
CA ARG A 127 -5.42 -7.55 26.23
C ARG A 127 -4.68 -6.36 26.84
N GLN A 128 -5.36 -5.22 26.99
CA GLN A 128 -4.75 -3.96 27.39
C GLN A 128 -3.61 -3.52 26.43
N GLU A 129 -3.64 -4.04 25.22
CA GLU A 129 -2.77 -3.59 24.14
C GLU A 129 -3.23 -2.21 23.69
N ALA A 130 -2.29 -1.38 23.21
CA ALA A 130 -2.70 -0.15 22.53
C ALA A 130 -3.65 -0.54 21.38
N PRO A 131 -4.84 0.06 21.27
CA PRO A 131 -5.74 -0.26 20.16
C PRO A 131 -4.99 0.00 18.87
N PRO A 132 -5.23 -0.80 17.81
CA PRO A 132 -4.58 -0.58 16.52
C PRO A 132 -4.75 0.89 16.17
N PRO A 133 -3.68 1.59 15.75
CA PRO A 133 -3.74 3.00 15.43
C PRO A 133 -4.87 3.20 14.43
N GLY A 134 -5.82 4.05 14.76
CA GLY A 134 -6.81 4.55 13.83
C GLY A 134 -6.05 5.22 12.68
N ASP A 135 -6.54 5.04 11.46
CA ASP A 135 -5.98 5.55 10.21
C ASP A 135 -5.14 6.82 10.38
N GLY A 136 -3.81 6.68 10.22
CA GLY A 136 -2.88 7.81 10.10
C GLY A 136 -2.05 8.18 11.34
N THR A 137 -1.97 7.35 12.38
CA THR A 137 -1.01 7.58 13.48
C THR A 137 0.39 7.15 13.07
N VAL A 138 1.38 7.98 13.41
CA VAL A 138 2.79 7.60 13.36
C VAL A 138 2.97 6.36 14.22
N PRO A 139 3.58 5.27 13.68
CA PRO A 139 3.73 4.03 14.43
C PRO A 139 4.54 4.24 15.70
N GLY A 140 4.13 3.57 16.79
CA GLY A 140 4.95 3.51 18.01
C GLY A 140 6.13 2.56 17.86
N GLN A 141 7.06 2.56 18.81
CA GLN A 141 8.25 1.70 18.83
C GLN A 141 7.91 0.22 18.68
N GLU A 142 6.80 -0.25 19.28
CA GLU A 142 6.34 -1.64 19.19
C GLU A 142 6.10 -2.11 17.73
N HIS A 143 5.58 -1.23 16.88
CA HIS A 143 5.41 -1.53 15.46
C HIS A 143 6.76 -1.76 14.76
N PHE A 144 7.72 -0.86 14.98
CA PHE A 144 9.05 -1.00 14.38
C PHE A 144 9.77 -2.26 14.89
N ASP A 145 9.57 -2.60 16.17
CA ASP A 145 10.10 -3.82 16.76
C ASP A 145 9.47 -5.09 16.17
N GLU A 146 8.15 -5.08 15.93
CA GLU A 146 7.44 -6.17 15.24
C GLU A 146 7.98 -6.35 13.82
N VAL A 147 7.98 -5.28 13.03
CA VAL A 147 8.44 -5.32 11.63
C VAL A 147 9.90 -5.69 11.53
N ALA A 148 10.77 -5.15 12.40
CA ALA A 148 12.19 -5.51 12.44
C ALA A 148 12.40 -7.01 12.75
N THR A 149 11.62 -7.56 13.68
CA THR A 149 11.68 -8.99 14.04
C THR A 149 11.30 -9.87 12.84
N LEU A 150 10.19 -9.55 12.17
CA LEU A 150 9.74 -10.29 10.99
C LEU A 150 10.69 -10.14 9.81
N LEU A 151 11.25 -8.94 9.62
CA LEU A 151 12.22 -8.65 8.57
C LEU A 151 13.50 -9.47 8.78
N LEU A 152 14.06 -9.46 9.99
CA LEU A 152 15.25 -10.22 10.34
C LEU A 152 15.01 -11.74 10.39
N GLY A 153 13.76 -12.18 10.52
CA GLY A 153 13.34 -13.57 10.37
C GLY A 153 13.13 -14.02 8.92
N GLY A 154 13.36 -13.13 7.94
CA GLY A 154 13.15 -13.44 6.52
C GLY A 154 11.67 -13.61 6.14
N MET A 155 10.75 -13.09 6.93
CA MET A 155 9.30 -13.23 6.75
C MET A 155 8.64 -12.05 6.03
N VAL A 156 9.42 -11.08 5.55
CA VAL A 156 8.92 -9.87 4.88
C VAL A 156 9.40 -9.83 3.45
N THR A 157 8.49 -9.60 2.51
CA THR A 157 8.79 -9.18 1.14
C THR A 157 8.63 -7.69 1.04
N ILE A 158 9.66 -7.00 0.54
CA ILE A 158 9.67 -5.54 0.43
C ILE A 158 9.30 -5.16 -0.99
N VAL A 159 8.31 -4.28 -1.12
CA VAL A 159 7.88 -3.70 -2.40
C VAL A 159 8.30 -2.23 -2.40
N VAL A 160 9.16 -1.87 -3.35
CA VAL A 160 9.62 -0.49 -3.55
C VAL A 160 8.78 0.13 -4.66
N GLY A 161 8.04 1.17 -4.29
CA GLY A 161 7.25 1.97 -5.22
C GLY A 161 8.12 2.87 -6.08
N ASN A 162 7.53 3.45 -7.12
CA ASN A 162 8.19 4.39 -8.01
C ASN A 162 7.60 5.81 -7.89
N GLU A 163 8.33 6.77 -8.40
CA GLU A 163 7.88 8.15 -8.56
C GLU A 163 7.15 8.34 -9.91
N ALA A 164 6.16 7.47 -10.20
CA ALA A 164 5.43 7.45 -11.48
C ALA A 164 4.84 8.82 -11.85
N GLU A 165 4.38 9.59 -10.86
CA GLU A 165 3.83 10.92 -11.08
C GLU A 165 4.90 11.92 -11.55
N LEU A 166 6.12 11.85 -10.99
CA LEU A 166 7.23 12.70 -11.40
C LEU A 166 7.68 12.35 -12.83
N LEU A 167 7.79 11.06 -13.12
CA LEU A 167 8.14 10.58 -14.47
C LEU A 167 7.08 11.00 -15.49
N ALA A 168 5.79 10.87 -15.16
CA ALA A 168 4.69 11.31 -16.00
C ALA A 168 4.72 12.82 -16.27
N ALA A 169 4.97 13.63 -15.25
CA ALA A 169 5.07 15.08 -15.37
C ALA A 169 6.24 15.50 -16.27
N GLU A 170 7.39 14.85 -16.11
CA GLU A 170 8.58 15.15 -16.92
C GLU A 170 8.40 14.72 -18.39
N LEU A 171 7.78 13.56 -18.64
CA LEU A 171 7.39 13.13 -19.99
C LEU A 171 6.42 14.11 -20.64
N ALA A 172 5.35 14.49 -19.93
CA ALA A 172 4.37 15.46 -20.43
C ALA A 172 5.04 16.79 -20.80
N ARG A 173 5.93 17.29 -19.93
CA ARG A 173 6.69 18.53 -20.17
C ARG A 173 7.58 18.44 -21.41
N ARG A 174 8.33 17.31 -21.59
CA ARG A 174 9.26 17.15 -22.74
C ARG A 174 8.54 17.05 -24.07
N PHE A 175 7.37 16.43 -24.08
CA PHE A 175 6.56 16.29 -25.30
C PHE A 175 5.50 17.37 -25.48
N GLY A 176 5.46 18.39 -24.60
CA GLY A 176 4.53 19.51 -24.73
C GLY A 176 3.06 19.14 -24.55
N LEU A 177 2.78 18.09 -23.75
CA LEU A 177 1.42 17.67 -23.42
C LEU A 177 0.90 18.48 -22.23
N ASP A 178 -0.31 19.04 -22.38
CA ASP A 178 -1.01 19.67 -21.26
C ASP A 178 -1.68 18.59 -20.40
N ALA A 179 -1.05 18.29 -19.28
CA ALA A 179 -1.52 17.24 -18.36
C ALA A 179 -1.76 17.81 -16.97
N ASN A 180 -3.02 18.10 -16.70
CA ASN A 180 -3.47 18.43 -15.35
C ASN A 180 -3.62 17.11 -14.54
N ARG A 181 -2.68 16.76 -13.67
CA ARG A 181 -2.47 15.45 -13.01
C ARG A 181 -2.08 14.36 -14.01
N PRO A 182 -0.83 14.33 -14.45
CA PRO A 182 -0.36 13.36 -15.42
C PRO A 182 -0.33 11.95 -14.81
N GLU A 183 -1.08 11.03 -15.41
CA GLU A 183 -1.01 9.62 -15.14
C GLU A 183 -0.03 8.98 -16.15
N LEU A 184 0.96 8.23 -15.66
CA LEU A 184 2.07 7.74 -16.48
C LEU A 184 1.60 6.93 -17.70
N ALA A 185 0.66 6.01 -17.51
CA ALA A 185 0.14 5.18 -18.59
C ALA A 185 -0.52 6.00 -19.70
N ARG A 186 -1.33 6.98 -19.30
CA ARG A 186 -2.05 7.85 -20.24
C ARG A 186 -1.13 8.80 -20.99
N VAL A 187 -0.16 9.42 -20.30
CA VAL A 187 0.85 10.28 -20.92
C VAL A 187 1.70 9.48 -21.91
N SER A 188 2.17 8.32 -21.50
CA SER A 188 2.97 7.42 -22.34
C SER A 188 2.19 6.93 -23.56
N GLN A 189 0.90 6.59 -23.41
CA GLN A 189 0.02 6.21 -24.52
C GLN A 189 -0.14 7.38 -25.50
N ALA A 190 -0.35 8.60 -25.02
CA ALA A 190 -0.46 9.77 -25.89
C ALA A 190 0.83 10.00 -26.67
N ILE A 191 2.00 9.93 -26.03
CA ILE A 191 3.31 10.08 -26.68
C ILE A 191 3.52 8.97 -27.71
N ALA A 192 3.27 7.71 -27.36
CA ALA A 192 3.42 6.59 -28.27
C ALA A 192 2.53 6.72 -29.52
N THR A 193 1.31 7.25 -29.34
CA THR A 193 0.36 7.48 -30.43
C THR A 193 0.76 8.66 -31.33
N LEU A 194 1.23 9.77 -30.75
CA LEU A 194 1.53 10.99 -31.50
C LEU A 194 2.95 11.01 -32.08
N ASN A 195 3.92 10.44 -31.37
CA ASN A 195 5.35 10.54 -31.68
C ASN A 195 5.97 9.17 -32.02
N GLY A 196 5.26 8.08 -31.74
CA GLY A 196 5.79 6.72 -31.87
C GLY A 196 6.45 6.20 -30.61
N ALA A 197 6.59 4.87 -30.50
CA ALA A 197 7.17 4.18 -29.34
C ALA A 197 8.67 4.48 -29.16
N GLY A 198 9.45 4.63 -30.24
CA GLY A 198 10.89 4.89 -30.18
C GLY A 198 11.24 6.12 -29.35
N PRO A 199 10.75 7.33 -29.70
CA PRO A 199 11.00 8.54 -28.92
C PRO A 199 10.55 8.45 -27.45
N LEU A 200 9.46 7.72 -27.17
CA LEU A 200 9.02 7.47 -25.77
C LEU A 200 10.08 6.66 -25.02
N TYR A 201 10.51 5.53 -25.56
CA TYR A 201 11.46 4.64 -24.90
C TYR A 201 12.85 5.26 -24.75
N ASP A 202 13.35 5.99 -25.73
CA ASP A 202 14.62 6.74 -25.63
C ASP A 202 14.58 7.81 -24.54
N THR A 203 13.43 8.47 -24.41
CA THR A 203 13.24 9.48 -23.35
C THR A 203 13.13 8.82 -21.98
N LEU A 204 12.38 7.72 -21.86
CA LEU A 204 12.29 6.94 -20.64
C LEU A 204 13.66 6.43 -20.19
N HIS A 205 14.42 5.83 -21.09
CA HIS A 205 15.79 5.38 -20.81
C HIS A 205 16.62 6.51 -20.19
N THR A 206 16.65 7.66 -20.86
CA THR A 206 17.43 8.82 -20.42
C THR A 206 17.02 9.31 -19.03
N LEU A 207 15.71 9.35 -18.76
CA LEU A 207 15.17 9.84 -17.48
C LEU A 207 15.46 8.86 -16.34
N VAL A 208 15.21 7.58 -16.59
CA VAL A 208 15.36 6.51 -15.59
C VAL A 208 16.84 6.30 -15.25
N GLU A 209 17.72 6.29 -16.25
CA GLU A 209 19.17 6.14 -16.02
C GLU A 209 19.74 7.30 -15.20
N ALA A 210 19.29 8.53 -15.47
CA ALA A 210 19.73 9.72 -14.72
C ALA A 210 19.29 9.71 -13.25
N GLY A 211 18.14 9.07 -12.93
CA GLY A 211 17.58 8.96 -11.58
C GLY A 211 18.13 7.80 -10.74
N GLY A 212 18.93 6.89 -11.33
CA GLY A 212 19.28 5.60 -10.74
C GLY A 212 20.41 5.61 -9.70
N ALA A 213 20.67 6.71 -8.99
CA ALA A 213 21.67 6.74 -7.90
C ALA A 213 21.08 6.16 -6.60
N PRO A 214 21.79 5.27 -5.86
CA PRO A 214 21.30 4.68 -4.63
C PRO A 214 21.08 5.71 -3.51
N GLY A 215 19.84 5.83 -3.03
CA GLY A 215 19.48 6.63 -1.85
C GLY A 215 19.65 5.87 -0.53
N PRO A 216 19.30 6.50 0.64
CA PRO A 216 19.39 5.86 1.96
C PRO A 216 18.59 4.56 2.03
N LEU A 217 17.36 4.54 1.51
CA LEU A 217 16.52 3.36 1.41
C LEU A 217 17.23 2.19 0.72
N HIS A 218 17.80 2.43 -0.46
CA HIS A 218 18.47 1.38 -1.24
C HIS A 218 19.69 0.79 -0.52
N ARG A 219 20.48 1.64 0.16
CA ARG A 219 21.63 1.19 0.98
C ARG A 219 21.20 0.35 2.19
N PHE A 220 20.12 0.72 2.85
CA PHE A 220 19.55 -0.09 3.92
C PHE A 220 19.11 -1.47 3.40
N LEU A 221 18.38 -1.52 2.29
CA LEU A 221 17.92 -2.76 1.67
C LEU A 221 19.09 -3.65 1.23
N ALA A 222 20.12 -3.05 0.68
CA ALA A 222 21.35 -3.76 0.26
C ALA A 222 22.14 -4.36 1.43
N ALA A 223 21.99 -3.83 2.64
CA ALA A 223 22.60 -4.40 3.85
C ALA A 223 21.81 -5.57 4.46
N LEU A 224 20.55 -5.80 4.05
CA LEU A 224 19.70 -6.85 4.61
C LEU A 224 20.17 -8.28 4.30
N PRO A 225 20.62 -8.62 3.08
CA PRO A 225 21.06 -9.98 2.78
C PRO A 225 22.13 -10.49 3.74
N ALA A 226 23.17 -9.69 4.04
CA ALA A 226 24.22 -10.05 4.99
C ALA A 226 23.66 -10.27 6.41
N ARG A 227 22.74 -9.41 6.85
CA ARG A 227 22.10 -9.51 8.17
C ARG A 227 21.23 -10.76 8.31
N LEU A 228 20.54 -11.16 7.23
CA LEU A 228 19.70 -12.36 7.18
C LEU A 228 20.55 -13.63 7.17
N ARG A 229 21.61 -13.68 6.37
CA ARG A 229 22.59 -14.79 6.37
C ARG A 229 23.22 -15.01 7.75
N ALA A 230 23.57 -13.95 8.46
CA ALA A 230 24.11 -14.04 9.82
C ALA A 230 23.14 -14.69 10.82
N ARG A 231 21.85 -14.79 10.48
CA ARG A 231 20.78 -15.39 11.30
C ARG A 231 20.23 -16.70 10.72
N ASP A 232 20.84 -17.22 9.70
CA ASP A 232 20.35 -18.39 8.95
C ASP A 232 18.90 -18.23 8.46
N ALA A 233 18.52 -16.99 8.15
CA ALA A 233 17.22 -16.63 7.61
C ALA A 233 17.23 -16.64 6.07
N ALA A 234 16.07 -16.85 5.47
CA ALA A 234 15.92 -16.88 4.02
C ALA A 234 16.30 -15.54 3.39
N HIS A 235 16.89 -15.58 2.21
CA HIS A 235 17.25 -14.38 1.44
C HIS A 235 16.02 -13.52 1.12
N PRO A 236 16.18 -12.20 1.02
CA PRO A 236 15.05 -11.32 0.75
C PRO A 236 14.60 -11.42 -0.71
N LEU A 237 13.30 -11.26 -0.91
CA LEU A 237 12.69 -10.90 -2.19
C LEU A 237 12.39 -9.40 -2.15
N PHE A 238 12.98 -8.66 -3.07
CA PHE A 238 12.63 -7.28 -3.34
C PHE A 238 11.77 -7.22 -4.59
N VAL A 239 10.66 -6.50 -4.53
CA VAL A 239 9.80 -6.24 -5.67
C VAL A 239 9.90 -4.76 -6.01
N VAL A 240 10.27 -4.43 -7.24
CA VAL A 240 10.41 -3.06 -7.70
C VAL A 240 9.30 -2.78 -8.72
N THR A 241 8.54 -1.72 -8.50
CA THR A 241 7.52 -1.25 -9.45
C THR A 241 8.04 -0.07 -10.29
N GLY A 242 9.28 0.36 -10.05
CA GLY A 242 10.02 1.30 -10.88
C GLY A 242 10.81 0.62 -12.00
N TYR A 243 11.48 1.43 -12.79
CA TYR A 243 12.30 0.97 -13.92
C TYR A 243 13.80 1.14 -13.66
N GLU A 244 14.16 1.84 -12.58
CA GLU A 244 15.53 2.20 -12.19
C GLU A 244 16.29 1.00 -11.60
N LEU A 245 17.62 1.09 -11.63
CA LEU A 245 18.55 0.08 -11.08
C LEU A 245 19.19 0.53 -9.77
N ALA A 246 18.57 1.44 -9.03
CA ALA A 246 19.16 2.00 -7.81
C ALA A 246 19.40 0.94 -6.73
N LEU A 247 18.50 -0.04 -6.62
CA LEU A 247 18.64 -1.13 -5.66
C LEU A 247 19.75 -2.11 -6.08
N GLU A 248 19.81 -2.49 -7.37
CA GLU A 248 20.85 -3.34 -7.90
C GLU A 248 22.25 -2.72 -7.71
N ARG A 249 22.40 -1.44 -8.04
CA ARG A 249 23.66 -0.70 -7.81
C ARG A 249 24.04 -0.69 -6.33
N ALA A 250 23.06 -0.53 -5.43
CA ALA A 250 23.33 -0.60 -4.00
C ALA A 250 23.78 -1.99 -3.54
N LEU A 251 23.18 -3.07 -4.10
CA LEU A 251 23.58 -4.45 -3.83
C LEU A 251 24.97 -4.75 -4.37
N GLU A 252 25.30 -4.28 -5.58
CA GLU A 252 26.64 -4.37 -6.17
C GLU A 252 27.68 -3.63 -5.31
N ASP A 253 27.39 -2.40 -4.88
CA ASP A 253 28.25 -1.61 -3.99
C ASP A 253 28.48 -2.30 -2.62
N ALA A 254 27.48 -3.06 -2.14
CA ALA A 254 27.58 -3.86 -0.92
C ALA A 254 28.27 -5.22 -1.14
N GLY A 255 28.62 -5.58 -2.38
CA GLY A 255 29.24 -6.87 -2.72
C GLY A 255 28.28 -8.06 -2.63
N GLU A 256 26.98 -7.83 -2.72
CA GLU A 256 25.94 -8.86 -2.63
C GLU A 256 25.62 -9.44 -4.00
N ALA A 257 25.71 -10.77 -4.12
CA ALA A 257 25.24 -11.48 -5.32
C ALA A 257 23.72 -11.61 -5.31
N PHE A 258 23.06 -11.27 -6.40
CA PHE A 258 21.62 -11.33 -6.53
C PHE A 258 21.20 -11.79 -7.94
N ASP A 259 20.00 -12.34 -8.04
CA ASP A 259 19.33 -12.62 -9.29
C ASP A 259 18.32 -11.47 -9.57
N SER A 260 18.29 -10.97 -10.83
CA SER A 260 17.28 -9.99 -11.26
C SER A 260 16.28 -10.67 -12.18
N VAL A 261 14.98 -10.47 -11.92
CA VAL A 261 13.89 -10.99 -12.74
C VAL A 261 13.06 -9.83 -13.23
N CYS A 262 12.92 -9.65 -14.54
CA CYS A 262 12.19 -8.51 -15.09
C CYS A 262 11.12 -8.95 -16.11
N TYR A 263 9.99 -8.24 -16.08
CA TYR A 263 8.91 -8.42 -17.05
C TYR A 263 9.31 -7.90 -18.42
N ILE A 264 8.97 -8.67 -19.47
CA ILE A 264 9.22 -8.31 -20.87
C ILE A 264 7.92 -7.72 -21.44
N ALA A 265 7.89 -6.39 -21.65
CA ALA A 265 6.72 -5.67 -22.14
C ALA A 265 6.64 -5.62 -23.67
N THR A 266 7.74 -5.87 -24.38
CA THR A 266 7.83 -5.69 -25.83
C THR A 266 8.50 -6.87 -26.53
N GLY A 267 8.41 -6.94 -27.85
CA GLY A 267 9.09 -7.96 -28.63
C GLY A 267 8.38 -9.31 -28.68
N ARG A 268 9.12 -10.33 -29.08
CA ARG A 268 8.60 -11.69 -29.30
C ARG A 268 8.19 -12.38 -27.99
N ASP A 269 8.94 -12.11 -26.93
CA ASP A 269 8.77 -12.75 -25.62
C ASP A 269 7.89 -11.91 -24.69
N ARG A 270 7.13 -10.95 -25.22
CA ARG A 270 6.19 -10.11 -24.49
C ARG A 270 5.29 -10.94 -23.59
N GLY A 271 5.14 -10.50 -22.35
CA GLY A 271 4.33 -11.17 -21.33
C GLY A 271 5.07 -12.23 -20.54
N SER A 272 6.33 -12.54 -20.91
CA SER A 272 7.21 -13.44 -20.16
C SER A 272 8.10 -12.65 -19.20
N PHE A 273 8.91 -13.36 -18.42
CA PHE A 273 9.95 -12.76 -17.58
C PHE A 273 11.34 -13.15 -18.09
N CYS A 274 12.29 -12.25 -17.92
CA CYS A 274 13.71 -12.50 -18.12
C CYS A 274 14.37 -12.67 -16.75
N HIS A 275 15.22 -13.68 -16.60
CA HIS A 275 16.11 -13.86 -15.46
C HIS A 275 17.52 -13.45 -15.86
N ILE A 276 18.15 -12.60 -15.06
CA ILE A 276 19.53 -12.17 -15.21
C ILE A 276 20.29 -12.66 -13.98
N SER A 277 21.24 -13.57 -14.21
CA SER A 277 22.05 -14.14 -13.13
C SER A 277 23.09 -13.12 -12.60
N PRO A 278 23.72 -13.38 -11.45
CA PRO A 278 24.79 -12.52 -10.91
C PRO A 278 25.98 -12.34 -11.85
N GLU A 279 26.19 -13.28 -12.77
CA GLU A 279 27.24 -13.21 -13.80
C GLU A 279 26.80 -12.39 -15.03
N GLY A 280 25.59 -11.81 -15.01
CA GLY A 280 25.05 -11.00 -16.10
C GLY A 280 24.47 -11.82 -17.27
N VAL A 281 24.28 -13.13 -17.11
CA VAL A 281 23.67 -13.98 -18.14
C VAL A 281 22.16 -13.83 -18.08
N ALA A 282 21.57 -13.35 -19.18
CA ALA A 282 20.13 -13.15 -19.29
C ALA A 282 19.45 -14.30 -20.04
N THR A 283 18.33 -14.79 -19.51
CA THR A 283 17.57 -15.93 -20.05
C THR A 283 16.07 -15.67 -19.93
N THR A 284 15.32 -15.86 -21.02
CA THR A 284 13.85 -15.81 -20.98
C THR A 284 13.29 -17.02 -20.23
N ILE A 285 12.39 -16.78 -19.27
CA ILE A 285 11.74 -17.84 -18.50
C ILE A 285 10.57 -18.43 -19.30
N GLU A 286 10.84 -19.49 -20.03
CA GLU A 286 9.82 -20.16 -20.85
C GLU A 286 8.85 -21.00 -20.01
N ARG A 287 9.32 -21.58 -18.91
CA ARG A 287 8.57 -22.52 -18.06
C ARG A 287 8.55 -22.06 -16.60
N PRO A 288 7.70 -21.09 -16.23
CA PRO A 288 7.68 -20.52 -14.87
C PRO A 288 7.42 -21.55 -13.76
N ASN A 289 6.72 -22.64 -14.08
CA ASN A 289 6.36 -23.69 -13.11
C ASN A 289 7.54 -24.57 -12.70
N THR A 290 8.58 -24.67 -13.51
CA THR A 290 9.75 -25.55 -13.28
C THR A 290 11.05 -24.79 -13.09
N TYR A 291 11.01 -23.46 -13.06
CA TYR A 291 12.19 -22.60 -13.01
C TYR A 291 12.81 -22.47 -11.60
N ALA A 292 12.27 -23.17 -10.59
CA ALA A 292 12.71 -23.09 -9.21
C ALA A 292 14.13 -23.64 -8.95
N THR A 293 14.69 -24.42 -9.88
CA THR A 293 16.07 -24.93 -9.79
C THR A 293 17.14 -23.90 -10.14
N GLU A 294 16.77 -22.93 -10.95
CA GLU A 294 17.69 -21.88 -11.43
C GLU A 294 17.54 -20.58 -10.66
N LEU A 295 16.36 -20.38 -10.02
CA LEU A 295 16.01 -19.22 -9.22
C LEU A 295 15.65 -19.66 -7.80
N SER A 296 16.60 -19.64 -6.87
CA SER A 296 16.41 -20.09 -5.49
C SER A 296 16.58 -18.96 -4.47
N LEU A 297 15.47 -18.61 -3.83
CA LEU A 297 15.43 -17.68 -2.70
C LEU A 297 16.13 -18.23 -1.42
N GLU A 298 16.48 -19.50 -1.40
CA GLU A 298 17.28 -20.11 -0.33
C GLU A 298 18.78 -19.83 -0.51
N GLN A 299 19.20 -19.53 -1.74
CA GLN A 299 20.60 -19.35 -2.08
C GLN A 299 21.00 -17.89 -2.27
N ARG A 300 20.11 -17.06 -2.82
CA ARG A 300 20.42 -15.68 -3.19
C ARG A 300 19.22 -14.74 -3.06
N THR A 301 19.54 -13.47 -2.92
CA THR A 301 18.60 -12.35 -3.03
C THR A 301 18.01 -12.29 -4.44
N VAL A 302 16.73 -11.99 -4.55
CA VAL A 302 16.06 -11.77 -5.84
C VAL A 302 15.48 -10.36 -5.89
N VAL A 303 15.74 -9.66 -6.98
CA VAL A 303 15.11 -8.38 -7.33
C VAL A 303 14.12 -8.63 -8.48
N LEU A 304 12.83 -8.42 -8.22
CA LEU A 304 11.75 -8.64 -9.19
C LEU A 304 11.21 -7.31 -9.70
N HIS A 305 11.45 -7.00 -10.97
CA HIS A 305 10.88 -5.84 -11.65
C HIS A 305 9.56 -6.20 -12.34
N LEU A 306 8.46 -5.71 -11.78
CA LEU A 306 7.11 -6.05 -12.29
C LEU A 306 6.76 -5.34 -13.61
N GLN A 307 7.31 -4.16 -13.87
CA GLN A 307 7.01 -3.35 -15.06
C GLN A 307 8.12 -3.35 -16.11
N GLY A 308 9.14 -4.19 -15.93
CA GLY A 308 10.38 -4.13 -16.68
C GLY A 308 11.38 -3.19 -16.01
N ARG A 309 12.49 -2.94 -16.68
CA ARG A 309 13.60 -2.15 -16.15
C ARG A 309 14.42 -1.50 -17.27
N VAL A 310 15.21 -0.49 -16.94
CA VAL A 310 16.24 0.03 -17.83
C VAL A 310 17.36 -0.99 -17.97
N ASP A 311 17.99 -1.04 -19.15
CA ASP A 311 19.20 -1.80 -19.38
C ASP A 311 20.36 -0.82 -19.64
N ALA A 312 21.30 -0.77 -18.69
CA ALA A 312 22.46 0.11 -18.76
C ALA A 312 23.54 -0.37 -19.77
N SER A 313 23.34 -1.54 -20.41
CA SER A 313 24.23 -2.01 -21.47
C SER A 313 24.10 -1.18 -22.75
N PRO A 314 25.16 -1.01 -23.55
CA PRO A 314 25.08 -0.26 -24.81
C PRO A 314 24.06 -0.84 -25.82
N GLU A 315 23.87 -2.15 -25.79
CA GLU A 315 22.97 -2.88 -26.69
C GLU A 315 21.49 -2.76 -26.27
N ARG A 316 21.19 -2.43 -25.01
CA ARG A 316 19.85 -2.34 -24.43
C ARG A 316 18.98 -3.57 -24.75
N ALA A 317 19.60 -4.73 -24.81
CA ALA A 317 18.96 -5.95 -25.32
C ALA A 317 17.80 -6.43 -24.42
N TRP A 318 17.84 -6.10 -23.14
CA TRP A 318 16.87 -6.51 -22.13
C TRP A 318 16.11 -5.33 -21.52
N GLU A 319 16.19 -4.16 -22.16
CA GLU A 319 15.39 -3.00 -21.77
C GLU A 319 13.91 -3.25 -22.02
N SER A 320 13.11 -2.99 -21.03
CA SER A 320 11.68 -3.24 -21.10
C SER A 320 10.91 -2.28 -20.21
N PHE A 321 9.87 -1.67 -20.77
CA PHE A 321 8.98 -0.76 -20.03
C PHE A 321 7.52 -1.09 -20.33
N ALA A 322 6.78 -1.60 -19.33
CA ALA A 322 5.34 -1.66 -19.35
C ALA A 322 4.79 -0.32 -18.87
N VAL A 323 4.54 0.61 -19.77
CA VAL A 323 4.30 2.02 -19.43
C VAL A 323 3.09 2.63 -20.11
N THR A 324 2.59 2.05 -21.22
CA THR A 324 1.41 2.53 -21.94
C THR A 324 0.12 1.83 -21.46
N GLU A 325 -1.05 2.43 -21.75
CA GLU A 325 -2.34 1.79 -21.48
C GLU A 325 -2.44 0.43 -22.22
N ASP A 326 -1.90 0.34 -23.45
CA ASP A 326 -1.86 -0.90 -24.23
C ASP A 326 -0.98 -1.98 -23.56
N ASP A 327 0.12 -1.59 -22.88
CA ASP A 327 0.95 -2.54 -22.15
C ASP A 327 0.16 -3.14 -20.99
N PHE A 328 -0.62 -2.35 -20.26
CA PHE A 328 -1.43 -2.83 -19.14
C PHE A 328 -2.59 -3.74 -19.55
N ILE A 329 -3.15 -3.57 -20.73
CA ILE A 329 -4.14 -4.52 -21.29
C ILE A 329 -3.51 -5.91 -21.44
N HIS A 330 -2.27 -5.98 -21.92
CA HIS A 330 -1.54 -7.24 -22.07
C HIS A 330 -0.99 -7.79 -20.74
N TYR A 331 -0.81 -6.93 -19.74
CA TYR A 331 -0.31 -7.28 -18.41
C TYR A 331 -1.29 -8.16 -17.59
N SER A 332 -2.52 -8.30 -18.03
CA SER A 332 -3.57 -9.04 -17.31
C SER A 332 -3.24 -10.51 -17.01
N ASP A 333 -2.32 -11.16 -17.75
CA ASP A 333 -1.89 -12.55 -17.57
C ASP A 333 -0.55 -12.71 -16.82
N VAL A 334 -0.02 -11.63 -16.27
CA VAL A 334 1.31 -11.59 -15.64
C VAL A 334 1.48 -12.62 -14.51
N ALA A 335 0.46 -12.85 -13.70
CA ALA A 335 0.55 -13.77 -12.56
C ALA A 335 0.72 -15.24 -12.98
N GLY A 336 0.15 -15.63 -14.13
CA GLY A 336 0.35 -16.96 -14.72
C GLY A 336 1.75 -17.17 -15.31
N ARG A 337 2.47 -16.08 -15.56
CA ARG A 337 3.84 -16.08 -16.10
C ARG A 337 4.92 -15.86 -15.03
N LEU A 338 4.52 -15.41 -13.84
CA LEU A 338 5.45 -15.22 -12.74
C LEU A 338 5.99 -16.59 -12.27
N PRO A 339 7.31 -16.75 -12.06
CA PRO A 339 7.88 -17.98 -11.50
C PRO A 339 7.18 -18.40 -10.21
N VAL A 340 6.79 -19.67 -10.13
CA VAL A 340 5.99 -20.21 -9.00
C VAL A 340 6.70 -19.98 -7.65
N ALA A 341 8.03 -20.04 -7.61
CA ALA A 341 8.79 -19.77 -6.41
C ALA A 341 8.57 -18.33 -5.89
N LEU A 342 8.55 -17.33 -6.79
CA LEU A 342 8.30 -15.94 -6.44
C LEU A 342 6.85 -15.71 -6.03
N ALA A 343 5.90 -16.28 -6.79
CA ALA A 343 4.48 -16.22 -6.44
C ALA A 343 4.19 -16.86 -5.07
N ALA A 344 4.83 -18.00 -4.78
CA ALA A 344 4.71 -18.68 -3.48
C ALA A 344 5.31 -17.84 -2.35
N ARG A 345 6.45 -17.17 -2.59
CA ARG A 345 7.08 -16.28 -1.63
C ARG A 345 6.17 -15.11 -1.27
N LEU A 346 5.62 -14.43 -2.29
CA LEU A 346 4.66 -13.33 -2.09
C LEU A 346 3.47 -13.74 -1.22
N ARG A 347 2.92 -14.95 -1.44
CA ARG A 347 1.77 -15.47 -0.69
C ARG A 347 2.08 -15.87 0.75
N ARG A 348 3.35 -16.16 1.07
CA ARG A 348 3.79 -16.72 2.36
C ARG A 348 4.52 -15.72 3.25
N THR A 349 4.59 -14.46 2.86
CA THR A 349 5.28 -13.42 3.62
C THR A 349 4.38 -12.22 3.85
N HIS A 350 4.71 -11.44 4.87
CA HIS A 350 4.19 -10.09 5.04
C HIS A 350 4.70 -9.20 3.91
N LEU A 351 3.89 -8.26 3.44
CA LEU A 351 4.32 -7.27 2.46
C LEU A 351 4.60 -5.93 3.16
N LEU A 352 5.75 -5.35 2.88
CA LEU A 352 6.08 -3.97 3.25
C LEU A 352 6.20 -3.14 1.98
N LEU A 353 5.16 -2.33 1.72
CA LEU A 353 5.06 -1.49 0.53
C LEU A 353 5.58 -0.09 0.86
N LEU A 354 6.68 0.32 0.23
CA LEU A 354 7.37 1.58 0.49
C LEU A 354 7.20 2.53 -0.70
N GLY A 355 6.48 3.64 -0.50
CA GLY A 355 6.24 4.64 -1.55
C GLY A 355 5.28 4.19 -2.65
N TYR A 356 4.56 3.09 -2.46
CA TYR A 356 3.58 2.60 -3.41
C TYR A 356 2.24 3.32 -3.23
N THR A 357 1.61 3.72 -4.34
CA THR A 357 0.26 4.31 -4.36
C THR A 357 -0.70 3.51 -5.23
N LEU A 358 -2.01 3.62 -4.99
CA LEU A 358 -3.04 2.92 -5.80
C LEU A 358 -3.13 3.39 -7.25
N SER A 359 -2.47 4.47 -7.61
CA SER A 359 -2.34 4.91 -9.00
C SER A 359 -1.49 3.95 -9.86
N ASP A 360 -0.65 3.15 -9.22
CA ASP A 360 0.10 2.08 -9.89
C ASP A 360 -0.79 0.82 -10.07
N TRP A 361 -1.21 0.58 -11.30
CA TRP A 361 -2.06 -0.56 -11.68
C TRP A 361 -1.34 -1.90 -11.60
N THR A 362 -0.03 -1.93 -11.74
CA THR A 362 0.74 -3.16 -11.94
C THR A 362 0.69 -4.06 -10.73
N LEU A 363 1.05 -3.53 -9.56
CA LEU A 363 0.97 -4.31 -8.33
C LEU A 363 -0.47 -4.69 -8.00
N ARG A 364 -1.45 -3.81 -8.30
CA ARG A 364 -2.87 -4.14 -8.12
C ARG A 364 -3.28 -5.35 -8.96
N VAL A 365 -2.85 -5.43 -10.22
CA VAL A 365 -3.12 -6.60 -11.08
C VAL A 365 -2.47 -7.84 -10.51
N VAL A 366 -1.21 -7.76 -10.04
CA VAL A 366 -0.52 -8.89 -9.41
C VAL A 366 -1.23 -9.33 -8.13
N LEU A 367 -1.58 -8.39 -7.25
CA LEU A 367 -2.30 -8.70 -6.01
C LEU A 367 -3.66 -9.35 -6.32
N GLU A 368 -4.43 -8.80 -7.26
CA GLU A 368 -5.73 -9.33 -7.66
C GLU A 368 -5.61 -10.75 -8.23
N ARG A 369 -4.58 -11.02 -9.04
CA ARG A 369 -4.36 -12.34 -9.62
C ARG A 369 -3.81 -13.37 -8.64
N LEU A 370 -3.06 -12.94 -7.63
CA LEU A 370 -2.50 -13.85 -6.62
C LEU A 370 -3.47 -14.15 -5.47
N TRP A 371 -4.29 -13.20 -5.05
CA TRP A 371 -5.19 -13.32 -3.89
C TRP A 371 -6.68 -13.14 -4.22
N GLY A 372 -7.01 -12.61 -5.41
CA GLY A 372 -8.39 -12.27 -5.76
C GLY A 372 -8.94 -11.17 -4.86
N GLU A 373 -10.18 -11.31 -4.46
CA GLU A 373 -10.84 -10.39 -3.51
C GLU A 373 -10.52 -10.72 -2.04
N GLU A 374 -9.83 -11.81 -1.76
CA GLU A 374 -9.52 -12.23 -0.40
C GLU A 374 -8.45 -11.33 0.24
N PRO A 375 -8.54 -11.08 1.56
CA PRO A 375 -7.49 -10.39 2.30
C PRO A 375 -6.16 -11.15 2.22
N LEU A 376 -5.05 -10.42 2.32
CA LEU A 376 -3.73 -11.06 2.45
C LEU A 376 -3.68 -11.93 3.70
N HIS A 377 -3.10 -13.11 3.58
CA HIS A 377 -3.03 -14.07 4.70
C HIS A 377 -2.22 -13.51 5.88
N TYR A 378 -1.21 -12.71 5.58
CA TYR A 378 -0.33 -12.09 6.54
C TYR A 378 -0.61 -10.59 6.60
N ARG A 379 -0.72 -10.04 7.81
CA ARG A 379 -0.81 -8.60 8.04
C ARG A 379 0.37 -7.91 7.33
N SER A 380 0.08 -6.88 6.57
CA SER A 380 1.05 -6.20 5.72
C SER A 380 0.98 -4.69 5.93
N TRP A 381 1.93 -3.94 5.42
CA TRP A 381 2.02 -2.50 5.66
C TRP A 381 2.26 -1.75 4.36
N SER A 382 1.59 -0.61 4.20
CA SER A 382 1.81 0.35 3.11
C SER A 382 2.24 1.69 3.70
N VAL A 383 3.43 2.13 3.35
CA VAL A 383 4.07 3.33 3.89
C VAL A 383 4.21 4.38 2.80
N HIS A 384 3.46 5.44 2.90
CA HIS A 384 3.64 6.63 2.05
C HIS A 384 2.96 7.86 2.69
N ALA A 385 3.44 9.06 2.36
CA ALA A 385 2.93 10.30 2.92
C ALA A 385 1.60 10.71 2.27
N GLY A 386 0.63 11.11 3.09
CA GLY A 386 -0.63 11.68 2.64
C GLY A 386 -1.57 10.74 1.88
N PRO A 387 -1.77 9.47 2.32
CA PRO A 387 -2.63 8.52 1.62
C PRO A 387 -4.08 9.01 1.54
N PRO A 388 -4.69 8.96 0.33
CA PRO A 388 -6.10 9.31 0.16
C PRO A 388 -7.03 8.38 0.95
N PRO A 389 -8.22 8.82 1.39
CA PRO A 389 -9.18 7.98 2.11
C PRO A 389 -9.57 6.70 1.36
N LEU A 390 -9.72 6.78 0.04
CA LEU A 390 -10.01 5.62 -0.81
C LEU A 390 -8.91 4.56 -0.72
N GLU A 391 -7.67 4.98 -0.69
CA GLU A 391 -6.52 4.10 -0.60
C GLU A 391 -6.45 3.40 0.75
N ARG A 392 -6.68 4.12 1.84
CA ARG A 392 -6.76 3.56 3.19
C ARG A 392 -7.82 2.46 3.27
N GLU A 393 -9.01 2.72 2.73
CA GLU A 393 -10.11 1.75 2.71
C GLU A 393 -9.80 0.54 1.83
N PHE A 394 -9.17 0.73 0.68
CA PHE A 394 -8.75 -0.36 -0.19
C PHE A 394 -7.77 -1.31 0.53
N TRP A 395 -6.75 -0.75 1.18
CA TRP A 395 -5.72 -1.52 1.87
C TRP A 395 -6.26 -2.19 3.13
N ARG A 396 -7.10 -1.50 3.88
CA ARG A 396 -7.76 -2.04 5.08
C ARG A 396 -8.55 -3.32 4.77
N ARG A 397 -9.29 -3.34 3.67
CA ARG A 397 -10.03 -4.54 3.22
C ARG A 397 -9.13 -5.71 2.87
N ARG A 398 -7.88 -5.44 2.55
CA ARG A 398 -6.88 -6.45 2.17
C ARG A 398 -5.92 -6.86 3.29
N ASN A 399 -6.20 -6.52 4.54
CA ASN A 399 -5.34 -6.77 5.69
C ASN A 399 -3.97 -6.07 5.59
N VAL A 400 -3.97 -4.83 5.07
CA VAL A 400 -2.79 -3.98 4.95
C VAL A 400 -3.00 -2.70 5.74
N ASP A 401 -2.15 -2.42 6.71
CA ASP A 401 -2.16 -1.18 7.48
C ASP A 401 -1.46 -0.07 6.71
N VAL A 402 -2.12 1.08 6.60
CA VAL A 402 -1.55 2.24 5.91
C VAL A 402 -0.90 3.18 6.92
N ILE A 403 0.39 3.43 6.73
CA ILE A 403 1.23 4.27 7.57
C ILE A 403 1.48 5.58 6.84
N ASP A 404 0.99 6.68 7.43
CA ASP A 404 1.17 8.02 6.88
C ASP A 404 2.54 8.59 7.28
N MET A 405 3.56 8.15 6.57
CA MET A 405 4.95 8.55 6.78
C MET A 405 5.72 8.48 5.46
N ALA A 406 6.70 9.36 5.28
CA ALA A 406 7.62 9.23 4.15
C ALA A 406 8.46 7.95 4.28
N PRO A 407 8.66 7.18 3.19
CA PRO A 407 9.41 5.92 3.22
C PRO A 407 10.80 6.04 3.84
N ASP A 408 11.57 7.08 3.53
CA ASP A 408 12.90 7.30 4.10
C ASP A 408 12.86 7.51 5.62
N ALA A 409 11.87 8.25 6.12
CA ALA A 409 11.69 8.47 7.55
C ALA A 409 11.30 7.16 8.27
N TYR A 410 10.39 6.38 7.66
CA TYR A 410 10.02 5.06 8.18
C TYR A 410 11.20 4.11 8.25
N MET A 411 12.03 4.09 7.22
CA MET A 411 13.20 3.23 7.16
C MET A 411 14.27 3.65 8.18
N ALA A 412 14.44 4.94 8.45
CA ALA A 412 15.35 5.42 9.48
C ALA A 412 14.94 4.92 10.89
N GLU A 413 13.64 4.96 11.21
CA GLU A 413 13.11 4.40 12.47
C GLU A 413 13.28 2.88 12.53
N LEU A 414 13.00 2.17 11.43
CA LEU A 414 13.17 0.72 11.35
C LEU A 414 14.64 0.31 11.51
N GLU A 415 15.57 1.08 10.97
CA GLU A 415 17.02 0.83 11.11
C GLU A 415 17.48 0.89 12.56
N HIS A 416 16.95 1.82 13.36
CA HIS A 416 17.21 1.87 14.80
C HIS A 416 16.77 0.58 15.51
N GLY A 417 15.58 0.05 15.17
CA GLY A 417 15.07 -1.21 15.70
C GLY A 417 15.92 -2.43 15.28
N VAL A 418 16.39 -2.44 14.04
CA VAL A 418 17.25 -3.49 13.49
C VAL A 418 18.68 -3.44 14.08
N GLY A 419 19.24 -2.23 14.29
CA GLY A 419 20.58 -2.00 14.82
C GLY A 419 20.72 -2.36 16.31
N GLY A 420 19.70 -2.08 17.11
CA GLY A 420 19.69 -2.35 18.56
C GLY A 420 19.67 -3.85 18.94
N ARG A 421 19.42 -4.74 18.00
CA ARG A 421 19.35 -6.20 18.22
C ARG A 421 20.56 -6.97 17.67
N GLY A 422 21.61 -6.28 17.27
CA GLY A 422 22.82 -6.83 16.69
C GLY A 422 24.02 -6.91 17.66
N GLY A 423 23.78 -6.71 18.98
CA GLY A 423 24.77 -6.81 20.03
C GLY A 423 24.71 -8.13 20.80
#